data_fea730d34c1bcf0dd905cad95e1c18dd
#
_entry.id   fea730d34c1bcf0dd905cad95e1c18dd
#
_cell.length_a   1.000
_cell.length_b   1.000
_cell.length_c   1.000
_cell.angle_alpha   90.00
_cell.angle_beta   90.00
_cell.angle_gamma   90.00
#
_symmetry.space_group_name_H-M   'P 1'
#
loop_
_entity.id
_entity.type
_entity.pdbx_description
1 polymer ?
#
loop_
_entity_poly.entity_id
_entity_poly.type
_entity_poly.pdbx_seq_one_letter_code
_entity_poly.pdbx_strand_id
1 'polypeptide(L)' 'MRIYIGLTDDPVRRRQEHGNPGDWQQTKFPNEAEARAWKAAYVGQPGFHIGLGESGWRYGYWYTITDRTTQ' A
#
# COMPACT_ATOMS: atom_id res chain seq x y z
N MET A 1 1.49 -13.61 9.47
CA MET A 1 0.88 -12.99 8.28
C MET A 1 1.54 -11.63 8.05
N ARG A 2 1.87 -11.32 6.80
CA ARG A 2 2.53 -10.07 6.46
C ARG A 2 1.61 -9.24 5.57
N ILE A 3 1.53 -7.95 5.87
CA ILE A 3 0.69 -6.99 5.15
C ILE A 3 1.59 -5.99 4.43
N TYR A 4 1.34 -5.76 3.16
CA TYR A 4 2.02 -4.72 2.38
C TYR A 4 1.22 -3.43 2.45
N ILE A 5 1.90 -2.32 2.73
CA ILE A 5 1.31 -0.97 2.83
C ILE A 5 2.02 -0.06 1.82
N GLY A 6 1.25 0.69 1.04
CA GLY A 6 1.83 1.62 0.07
C GLY A 6 0.94 2.80 -0.24
N LEU A 7 1.50 3.77 -0.97
CA LEU A 7 0.79 4.93 -1.48
C LEU A 7 0.94 4.99 -3.00
N THR A 8 -0.10 5.46 -3.68
CA THR A 8 -0.10 5.59 -5.14
C THR A 8 -1.12 6.61 -5.62
N ASP A 9 -0.91 7.18 -6.81
CA ASP A 9 -1.91 7.96 -7.52
C ASP A 9 -2.77 7.07 -8.44
N ASP A 10 -2.31 5.84 -8.73
CA ASP A 10 -2.99 4.93 -9.64
C ASP A 10 -3.16 3.56 -8.99
N PRO A 11 -4.22 3.37 -8.18
CA PRO A 11 -4.41 2.12 -7.46
C PRO A 11 -4.68 0.92 -8.37
N VAL A 12 -5.32 1.12 -9.51
CA VAL A 12 -5.59 0.03 -10.46
C VAL A 12 -4.28 -0.54 -11.00
N ARG A 13 -3.38 0.33 -11.44
CA ARG A 13 -2.08 -0.08 -11.97
C ARG A 13 -1.23 -0.75 -10.89
N ARG A 14 -1.19 -0.18 -9.69
CA ARG A 14 -0.39 -0.75 -8.60
C ARG A 14 -0.89 -2.11 -8.18
N ARG A 15 -2.20 -2.31 -8.15
CA ARG A 15 -2.77 -3.62 -7.86
C ARG A 15 -2.31 -4.67 -8.89
N GLN A 16 -2.28 -4.29 -10.17
CA GLN A 16 -1.80 -5.17 -11.24
C GLN A 16 -0.32 -5.47 -11.07
N GLU A 17 0.48 -4.47 -10.72
CA GLU A 17 1.92 -4.63 -10.51
C GLU A 17 2.23 -5.57 -9.35
N HIS A 18 1.35 -5.63 -8.36
CA HIS A 18 1.49 -6.51 -7.20
C HIS A 18 0.84 -7.89 -7.40
N GLY A 19 0.43 -8.22 -8.62
CA GLY A 19 -0.13 -9.54 -8.95
C GLY A 19 -1.62 -9.67 -8.67
N ASN A 20 -2.36 -8.56 -8.63
CA ASN A 20 -3.81 -8.54 -8.41
C ASN A 20 -4.23 -9.29 -7.13
N PRO A 21 -3.71 -8.90 -5.95
CA PRO A 21 -4.08 -9.59 -4.70
C PRO A 21 -5.59 -9.54 -4.48
N GLY A 22 -6.18 -10.67 -4.07
CA GLY A 22 -7.62 -10.80 -3.90
C GLY A 22 -8.18 -10.03 -2.71
N ASP A 23 -7.36 -9.77 -1.70
CA ASP A 23 -7.75 -9.04 -0.49
C ASP A 23 -7.30 -7.57 -0.52
N TRP A 24 -7.07 -7.03 -1.70
CA TRP A 24 -6.67 -5.63 -1.87
C TRP A 24 -7.69 -4.68 -1.25
N GLN A 25 -7.19 -3.74 -0.45
CA GLN A 25 -7.98 -2.66 0.13
C GLN A 25 -7.31 -1.34 -0.20
N GLN A 26 -8.10 -0.29 -0.35
CA GLN A 26 -7.57 1.04 -0.62
C GLN A 26 -8.41 2.11 0.02
N THR A 27 -7.80 3.27 0.29
CA THR A 27 -8.48 4.44 0.80
C THR A 27 -7.94 5.69 0.11
N LYS A 28 -8.78 6.70 -0.05
CA LYS A 28 -8.39 7.96 -0.68
C LYS A 28 -8.09 9.01 0.40
N PHE A 29 -7.05 9.80 0.18
CA PHE A 29 -6.66 10.86 1.10
C PHE A 29 -6.95 12.24 0.53
N PRO A 30 -7.38 13.21 1.35
CA PRO A 30 -7.66 14.57 0.90
C PRO A 30 -6.40 15.41 0.63
N ASN A 31 -5.28 15.05 1.25
CA ASN A 31 -4.01 15.76 1.06
C ASN A 31 -2.82 14.83 1.36
N GLU A 32 -1.65 15.28 0.95
CA GLU A 32 -0.43 14.49 1.10
C GLU A 32 -0.03 14.30 2.57
N ALA A 33 -0.24 15.31 3.41
CA ALA A 33 0.15 15.21 4.82
C ALA A 33 -0.59 14.07 5.53
N GLU A 34 -1.89 13.92 5.26
CA GLU A 34 -2.67 12.82 5.85
C GLU A 34 -2.24 11.46 5.30
N ALA A 35 -1.94 11.38 4.00
CA ALA A 35 -1.46 10.15 3.40
C ALA A 35 -0.14 9.70 4.02
N ARG A 36 0.79 10.62 4.18
CA ARG A 36 2.10 10.35 4.78
C ARG A 36 1.99 9.97 6.24
N ALA A 37 1.10 10.61 6.99
CA ALA A 37 0.84 10.29 8.39
C ALA A 37 0.26 8.88 8.53
N TRP A 38 -0.66 8.50 7.65
CA TRP A 38 -1.23 7.15 7.62
C TRP A 38 -0.15 6.10 7.41
N LYS A 39 0.70 6.29 6.41
CA LYS A 39 1.79 5.35 6.13
C LYS A 39 2.78 5.28 7.30
N ALA A 40 3.16 6.43 7.86
CA ALA A 40 4.11 6.51 8.96
C ALA A 40 3.64 5.74 10.21
N ALA A 41 2.33 5.61 10.40
CA ALA A 41 1.79 4.87 11.54
C ALA A 41 2.12 3.39 11.51
N TYR A 42 2.48 2.83 10.35
CA TYR A 42 2.81 1.42 10.19
C TYR A 42 4.32 1.16 10.15
N VAL A 43 5.13 2.20 10.04
CA VAL A 43 6.58 2.05 10.01
C VAL A 43 7.06 1.49 11.36
N GLY A 44 7.85 0.42 11.29
CA GLY A 44 8.39 -0.23 12.49
C GLY A 44 7.43 -1.18 13.19
N GLN A 45 6.20 -1.32 12.73
CA GLN A 45 5.26 -2.29 13.32
C GLN A 45 5.52 -3.69 12.76
N PRO A 46 5.56 -4.73 13.64
CA PRO A 46 5.75 -6.10 13.18
C PRO A 46 4.63 -6.54 12.23
N GLY A 47 4.99 -7.29 11.21
CA GLY A 47 4.03 -7.83 10.25
C GLY A 47 3.68 -6.90 9.10
N PHE A 48 4.18 -5.66 9.09
CA PHE A 48 3.94 -4.72 8.00
C PHE A 48 5.19 -4.51 7.15
N HIS A 49 5.02 -4.60 5.84
CA HIS A 49 6.06 -4.31 4.86
C HIS A 49 5.70 -2.99 4.17
N ILE A 50 6.53 -1.98 4.33
CA ILE A 50 6.24 -0.64 3.80
C ILE A 50 6.79 -0.52 2.39
N GLY A 51 5.94 -0.12 1.44
CA GLY A 51 6.34 0.07 0.06
C GLY A 51 7.32 1.22 -0.12
N LEU A 52 8.34 0.98 -0.95
CA LEU A 52 9.31 2.00 -1.36
C LEU A 52 9.08 2.36 -2.83
N GLY A 53 9.52 3.55 -3.24
CA GLY A 53 9.40 3.97 -4.64
C GLY A 53 7.97 4.23 -5.07
N GLU A 54 7.15 4.75 -4.19
CA GLU A 54 5.76 5.10 -4.49
C GLU A 54 5.62 6.11 -5.61
N SER A 55 4.55 5.97 -6.40
CA SER A 55 4.24 6.87 -7.49
C SER A 55 3.03 7.75 -7.13
N GLY A 56 3.11 8.47 -6.01
CA GLY A 56 2.07 9.37 -5.57
C GLY A 56 1.61 9.11 -4.15
N TRP A 57 0.52 9.77 -3.76
CA TRP A 57 0.04 9.71 -2.38
C TRP A 57 -1.50 9.71 -2.27
N ARG A 58 -2.23 9.90 -3.37
CA ARG A 58 -3.69 10.12 -3.32
C ARG A 58 -4.45 8.94 -2.75
N TYR A 59 -3.91 7.73 -2.88
CA TYR A 59 -4.53 6.52 -2.35
C TYR A 59 -3.54 5.76 -1.49
N GLY A 60 -4.01 5.29 -0.32
CA GLY A 60 -3.29 4.29 0.45
C GLY A 60 -3.89 2.92 0.15
N TYR A 61 -3.05 1.89 0.10
CA TYR A 61 -3.54 0.53 -0.15
C TYR A 61 -2.80 -0.47 0.73
N TRP A 62 -3.44 -1.61 0.93
CA TRP A 62 -2.83 -2.71 1.68
C TRP A 62 -3.41 -4.04 1.21
N TYR A 63 -2.61 -5.08 1.35
CA TYR A 63 -3.01 -6.45 1.02
C TYR A 63 -2.11 -7.44 1.76
N THR A 64 -2.57 -8.69 1.89
CA THR A 64 -1.77 -9.76 2.49
C THR A 64 -0.72 -10.24 1.49
N ILE A 65 0.54 -10.30 1.93
CA ILE A 65 1.64 -10.82 1.09
C ILE A 65 1.52 -12.35 1.04
N THR A 66 1.48 -12.88 -0.19
CA THR A 66 1.43 -14.32 -0.46
C THR A 66 2.48 -14.67 -1.51
N ASP A 67 2.60 -15.96 -1.82
CA ASP A 67 3.50 -16.44 -2.88
C ASP A 67 3.10 -15.93 -4.27
N ARG A 68 1.84 -15.49 -4.42
CA ARG A 68 1.30 -15.00 -5.69
C ARG A 68 1.43 -13.51 -5.88
N THR A 69 1.80 -12.77 -4.85
CA THR A 69 1.92 -11.31 -4.94
C THR A 69 3.35 -10.89 -5.26
N THR A 70 3.47 -9.76 -5.96
CA THR A 70 4.75 -9.15 -6.31
C THR A 70 4.92 -7.88 -5.47
N GLN A 71 6.02 -7.79 -4.78
CA GLN A 71 6.30 -6.68 -3.87
C GLN A 71 7.14 -5.59 -4.50
#